data_23e5a942e7f100f02ece79f5909fb8e6
#
_entry.id   23e5a942e7f100f02ece79f5909fb8e6
#
_cell.length_a   1.000
_cell.length_b   1.000
_cell.length_c   1.000
_cell.angle_alpha   90.00
_cell.angle_beta   90.00
_cell.angle_gamma   90.00
#
_symmetry.space_group_name_H-M   'P 1'
#
loop_
_entity.id
_entity.type
_entity.pdbx_description
1 polymer ?
#
loop_
_entity_poly.entity_id
_entity_poly.type
_entity_poly.pdbx_seq_one_letter_code
_entity_poly.pdbx_strand_id
1 'polypeptide(L)'
;MLYETLDPQVATIALAIGLLFALACYLTTNLSPGGMITPGWLALTLAEDIGKVAVIVGVTALTYLGTRVVQRTVILYGKRLFAAVMMLSVLLSMTLFLIVQRDYPLLFTHQTLGFIIPGLIAYQLVRQPALATLAATGTVTLTSYGVLASGLLLGLVPAL
;
A
#
# COMPACT_ATOMS: atom_id res chain seq x y z
N MET A 1 -13.19 17.79 13.79
CA MET A 1 -14.36 17.64 12.95
C MET A 1 -14.02 18.04 11.53
N LEU A 2 -13.36 17.23 10.79
CA LEU A 2 -13.25 17.32 9.32
C LEU A 2 -12.68 15.99 8.87
N TYR A 3 -13.48 14.94 8.96
CA TYR A 3 -13.24 13.72 8.20
C TYR A 3 -13.91 13.95 6.85
N GLU A 4 -13.35 14.85 6.08
CA GLU A 4 -13.64 14.90 4.66
C GLU A 4 -13.02 13.64 4.07
N THR A 5 -13.90 12.69 3.77
CA THR A 5 -13.59 11.63 2.83
C THR A 5 -13.08 12.31 1.58
N LEU A 6 -11.82 12.06 1.21
CA LEU A 6 -11.25 12.58 -0.03
C LEU A 6 -12.27 12.44 -1.16
N ASP A 7 -12.50 13.53 -1.89
CA ASP A 7 -13.39 13.52 -3.03
C ASP A 7 -13.03 12.31 -3.92
N PRO A 8 -13.99 11.46 -4.30
CA PRO A 8 -13.75 10.32 -5.19
C PRO A 8 -12.96 10.67 -6.44
N GLN A 9 -13.04 11.92 -6.89
CA GLN A 9 -12.29 12.44 -8.03
C GLN A 9 -10.78 12.52 -7.70
N VAL A 10 -10.41 13.04 -6.53
CA VAL A 10 -9.01 13.13 -6.08
C VAL A 10 -8.41 11.74 -5.92
N ALA A 11 -9.16 10.81 -5.32
CA ALA A 11 -8.72 9.42 -5.18
C ALA A 11 -8.49 8.75 -6.54
N THR A 12 -9.38 8.97 -7.50
CA THR A 12 -9.25 8.43 -8.86
C THR A 12 -8.02 8.99 -9.58
N ILE A 13 -7.78 10.29 -9.46
CA ILE A 13 -6.61 10.97 -10.06
C ILE A 13 -5.31 10.44 -9.42
N ALA A 14 -5.26 10.32 -8.10
CA ALA A 14 -4.10 9.79 -7.38
C ALA A 14 -3.77 8.35 -7.81
N LEU A 15 -4.80 7.50 -7.93
CA LEU A 15 -4.63 6.14 -8.42
C LEU A 15 -4.16 6.09 -9.87
N ALA A 16 -4.69 6.95 -10.74
CA ALA A 16 -4.28 7.03 -12.14
C ALA A 16 -2.81 7.47 -12.29
N ILE A 17 -2.39 8.50 -11.55
CA ILE A 17 -1.00 8.98 -11.51
C ILE A 17 -0.09 7.87 -10.99
N GLY A 18 -0.46 7.22 -9.87
CA GLY A 18 0.30 6.13 -9.29
C GLY A 18 0.46 4.94 -10.24
N LEU A 19 -0.60 4.61 -10.98
CA LEU A 19 -0.59 3.54 -11.98
C LEU A 19 0.36 3.86 -13.15
N LEU A 20 0.35 5.09 -13.65
CA LEU A 20 1.26 5.55 -14.70
C LEU A 20 2.72 5.44 -14.28
N PHE A 21 3.06 5.94 -13.09
CA PHE A 21 4.44 5.85 -12.58
C PHE A 21 4.84 4.41 -12.24
N ALA A 22 3.92 3.59 -11.73
CA ALA A 22 4.16 2.17 -11.49
C ALA A 22 4.43 1.43 -12.80
N LEU A 23 3.67 1.72 -13.85
CA LEU A 23 3.88 1.16 -15.17
C LEU A 23 5.22 1.60 -15.77
N ALA A 24 5.55 2.88 -15.69
CA ALA A 24 6.84 3.41 -16.15
C ALA A 24 8.02 2.73 -15.41
N CYS A 25 7.92 2.58 -14.09
CA CYS A 25 8.91 1.86 -13.29
C CYS A 25 9.03 0.40 -13.72
N TYR A 26 7.92 -0.28 -13.93
CA TYR A 26 7.91 -1.67 -14.39
C TYR A 26 8.54 -1.85 -15.77
N LEU A 27 8.21 -0.97 -16.73
CA LEU A 27 8.76 -1.02 -18.07
C LEU A 27 10.28 -0.74 -18.14
N THR A 28 10.78 0.09 -17.24
CA THR A 28 12.20 0.46 -17.22
C THR A 28 13.06 -0.47 -16.39
N THR A 29 12.54 -0.99 -15.26
CA THR A 29 13.32 -1.77 -14.29
C THR A 29 12.92 -3.23 -14.19
N ASN A 30 11.80 -3.65 -14.81
CA ASN A 30 11.16 -4.95 -14.60
C ASN A 30 10.81 -5.24 -13.13
N LEU A 31 10.78 -4.21 -12.26
CA LEU A 31 10.37 -4.32 -10.86
C LEU A 31 8.95 -3.80 -10.69
N SER A 32 8.12 -4.58 -10.02
CA SER A 32 6.78 -4.12 -9.65
C SER A 32 6.86 -3.40 -8.29
N PRO A 33 6.53 -2.11 -8.22
CA PRO A 33 6.63 -1.32 -6.99
C PRO A 33 5.50 -1.68 -6.01
N GLY A 34 5.60 -2.84 -5.36
CA GLY A 34 4.61 -3.32 -4.40
C GLY A 34 3.25 -3.71 -5.02
N GLY A 35 3.15 -3.75 -6.36
CA GLY A 35 1.91 -3.87 -7.14
C GLY A 35 1.64 -2.58 -7.93
N MET A 36 0.79 -2.65 -8.94
CA MET A 36 0.53 -1.51 -9.84
C MET A 36 -0.31 -0.41 -9.15
N ILE A 37 -1.24 -0.79 -8.29
CA ILE A 37 -2.19 0.12 -7.62
C ILE A 37 -1.58 0.70 -6.33
N THR A 38 -0.68 -0.04 -5.71
CA THR A 38 -0.13 0.26 -4.38
C THR A 38 0.50 1.65 -4.26
N PRO A 39 1.35 2.12 -5.20
CA PRO A 39 1.99 3.43 -5.06
C PRO A 39 1.01 4.59 -5.09
N GLY A 40 -0.02 4.52 -5.95
CA GLY A 40 -1.05 5.55 -6.02
C GLY A 40 -1.88 5.60 -4.73
N TRP A 41 -2.24 4.44 -4.19
CA TRP A 41 -2.97 4.36 -2.93
C TRP A 41 -2.11 4.81 -1.73
N LEU A 42 -0.81 4.45 -1.69
CA LEU A 42 0.10 4.93 -0.67
C LEU A 42 0.32 6.45 -0.75
N ALA A 43 0.40 7.02 -1.95
CA ALA A 43 0.51 8.46 -2.14
C ALA A 43 -0.73 9.19 -1.59
N LEU A 44 -1.93 8.64 -1.81
CA LEU A 44 -3.17 9.15 -1.27
C LEU A 44 -3.18 9.07 0.26
N THR A 45 -2.84 7.90 0.81
CA THR A 45 -2.78 7.68 2.26
C THR A 45 -1.74 8.58 2.93
N LEU A 46 -0.62 8.86 2.26
CA LEU A 46 0.42 9.77 2.75
C LEU A 46 -0.10 11.22 2.80
N ALA A 47 -0.97 11.60 1.87
CA ALA A 47 -1.62 12.91 1.89
C ALA A 47 -2.65 13.04 3.02
N GLU A 48 -3.32 11.95 3.39
CA GLU A 48 -4.30 11.94 4.47
C GLU A 48 -3.64 11.91 5.86
N ASP A 49 -2.81 10.90 6.11
CA ASP A 49 -2.21 10.67 7.44
C ASP A 49 -0.98 9.76 7.34
N ILE A 50 0.15 10.31 7.77
CA ILE A 50 1.41 9.58 7.84
C ILE A 50 1.36 8.41 8.84
N GLY A 51 0.52 8.47 9.86
CA GLY A 51 0.32 7.39 10.84
C GLY A 51 -0.24 6.13 10.19
N LYS A 52 -1.17 6.28 9.24
CA LYS A 52 -1.73 5.15 8.47
C LYS A 52 -0.65 4.44 7.66
N VAL A 53 0.28 5.19 7.06
CA VAL A 53 1.42 4.64 6.31
C VAL A 53 2.33 3.83 7.22
N ALA A 54 2.60 4.30 8.44
CA ALA A 54 3.41 3.58 9.42
C ALA A 54 2.78 2.23 9.79
N VAL A 55 1.47 2.19 9.99
CA VAL A 55 0.72 0.94 10.25
C VAL A 55 0.83 -0.02 9.07
N ILE A 56 0.66 0.47 7.83
CA ILE A 56 0.77 -0.33 6.62
C ILE A 56 2.17 -0.95 6.50
N VAL A 57 3.21 -0.17 6.74
CA VAL A 57 4.60 -0.65 6.74
C VAL A 57 4.81 -1.71 7.81
N GLY A 58 4.29 -1.51 9.02
CA GLY A 58 4.37 -2.47 10.12
C GLY A 58 3.68 -3.80 9.78
N VAL A 59 2.44 -3.74 9.27
CA VAL A 59 1.70 -4.95 8.84
C VAL A 59 2.40 -5.63 7.67
N THR A 60 2.94 -4.87 6.72
CA THR A 60 3.71 -5.42 5.59
C THR A 60 4.93 -6.19 6.08
N ALA A 61 5.69 -5.63 7.01
CA ALA A 61 6.86 -6.29 7.60
C ALA A 61 6.47 -7.58 8.33
N LEU A 62 5.43 -7.54 9.15
CA LEU A 62 4.90 -8.73 9.84
C LEU A 62 4.42 -9.80 8.85
N THR A 63 3.69 -9.40 7.81
CA THR A 63 3.21 -10.31 6.76
C THR A 63 4.38 -10.94 6.01
N TYR A 64 5.40 -10.16 5.68
CA TYR A 64 6.60 -10.66 5.01
C TYR A 64 7.34 -11.68 5.88
N LEU A 65 7.57 -11.38 7.16
CA LEU A 65 8.22 -12.29 8.11
C LEU A 65 7.39 -13.56 8.32
N GLY A 66 6.09 -13.42 8.53
CA GLY A 66 5.17 -14.56 8.67
C GLY A 66 5.16 -15.45 7.43
N THR A 67 5.16 -14.85 6.24
CA THR A 67 5.25 -15.60 4.98
C THR A 67 6.57 -16.37 4.87
N ARG A 68 7.68 -15.78 5.28
CA ARG A 68 9.00 -16.47 5.30
C ARG A 68 8.99 -17.67 6.26
N VAL A 69 8.32 -17.56 7.39
CA VAL A 69 8.18 -18.68 8.34
C VAL A 69 7.31 -19.78 7.73
N VAL A 70 6.16 -19.45 7.16
CA VAL A 70 5.26 -20.40 6.51
C VAL A 70 5.93 -21.12 5.33
N GLN A 71 6.73 -20.41 4.54
CA GLN A 71 7.52 -21.01 3.44
C GLN A 71 8.56 -22.05 3.89
N ARG A 72 9.00 -22.01 5.17
CA ARG A 72 9.91 -23.03 5.71
C ARG A 72 9.19 -24.36 6.02
N THR A 73 7.89 -24.31 6.27
CA THR A 73 7.09 -25.46 6.64
C THR A 73 6.28 -26.02 5.48
N VAL A 74 5.87 -25.16 4.56
CA VAL A 74 5.02 -25.51 3.42
C VAL A 74 5.61 -24.99 2.11
N ILE A 75 5.64 -25.85 1.11
CA ILE A 75 6.08 -25.49 -0.24
C ILE A 75 4.98 -24.65 -0.91
N LEU A 76 5.20 -23.34 -0.96
CA LEU A 76 4.25 -22.36 -1.52
C LEU A 76 4.84 -21.71 -2.78
N TYR A 77 4.21 -21.95 -3.94
CA TYR A 77 4.57 -21.32 -5.20
C TYR A 77 3.36 -20.76 -5.95
N GLY A 78 3.59 -19.73 -6.78
CA GLY A 78 2.60 -19.17 -7.69
C GLY A 78 1.32 -18.71 -6.98
N LYS A 79 0.17 -19.18 -7.44
CA LYS A 79 -1.15 -18.78 -6.91
C LYS A 79 -1.37 -19.16 -5.44
N ARG A 80 -0.78 -20.28 -4.99
CA ARG A 80 -0.87 -20.71 -3.59
C ARG A 80 -0.12 -19.77 -2.66
N LEU A 81 1.05 -19.31 -3.09
CA LEU A 81 1.81 -18.30 -2.34
C LEU A 81 1.02 -17.00 -2.24
N PHE A 82 0.45 -16.53 -3.35
CA PHE A 82 -0.38 -15.31 -3.35
C PHE A 82 -1.54 -15.43 -2.35
N ALA A 83 -2.32 -16.51 -2.42
CA ALA A 83 -3.45 -16.74 -1.52
C ALA A 83 -3.03 -16.79 -0.06
N ALA A 84 -1.92 -17.48 0.26
CA ALA A 84 -1.41 -17.59 1.63
C ALA A 84 -0.95 -16.22 2.18
N VAL A 85 -0.23 -15.43 1.38
CA VAL A 85 0.24 -14.09 1.78
C VAL A 85 -0.94 -13.14 2.00
N MET A 86 -1.92 -13.15 1.10
CA MET A 86 -3.11 -12.31 1.23
C MET A 86 -3.94 -12.68 2.45
N MET A 87 -4.15 -13.97 2.69
CA MET A 87 -4.87 -14.45 3.87
C MET A 87 -4.15 -14.08 5.17
N LEU A 88 -2.83 -14.26 5.21
CA LEU A 88 -2.01 -13.88 6.36
C LEU A 88 -2.06 -12.36 6.61
N SER A 89 -1.97 -11.54 5.55
CA SER A 89 -2.06 -10.09 5.65
C SER A 89 -3.41 -9.65 6.20
N VAL A 90 -4.51 -10.19 5.68
CA VAL A 90 -5.86 -9.84 6.15
C VAL A 90 -6.07 -10.24 7.60
N LEU A 91 -5.61 -11.45 8.00
CA LEU A 91 -5.71 -11.90 9.39
C LEU A 91 -4.89 -11.01 10.33
N LEU A 92 -3.66 -10.65 9.96
CA LEU A 92 -2.82 -9.74 10.75
C LEU A 92 -3.43 -8.35 10.84
N SER A 93 -3.91 -7.80 9.73
CA SER A 93 -4.57 -6.50 9.69
C SER A 93 -5.85 -6.50 10.55
N MET A 94 -6.66 -7.56 10.45
CA MET A 94 -7.87 -7.69 11.24
C MET A 94 -7.58 -7.83 12.74
N THR A 95 -6.55 -8.60 13.09
CA THR A 95 -6.12 -8.76 14.49
C THR A 95 -5.63 -7.42 15.05
N LEU A 96 -4.82 -6.70 14.29
CA LEU A 96 -4.31 -5.39 14.67
C LEU A 96 -5.45 -4.36 14.78
N PHE A 97 -6.41 -4.40 13.84
CA PHE A 97 -7.62 -3.60 13.90
C PHE A 97 -8.39 -3.83 15.21
N LEU A 98 -8.64 -5.09 15.59
CA LEU A 98 -9.36 -5.42 16.82
C LEU A 98 -8.64 -4.95 18.08
N ILE A 99 -7.30 -4.97 18.08
CA ILE A 99 -6.48 -4.50 19.21
C ILE A 99 -6.50 -2.98 19.28
N VAL A 100 -6.24 -2.31 18.15
CA VAL A 100 -6.06 -0.84 18.09
C VAL A 100 -7.40 -0.11 18.12
N GLN A 101 -8.49 -0.71 17.63
CA GLN A 101 -9.82 -0.10 17.67
C GLN A 101 -10.26 0.24 19.10
N ARG A 102 -9.75 -0.48 20.09
CA ARG A 102 -10.06 -0.24 21.51
C ARG A 102 -9.49 1.09 22.01
N ASP A 103 -8.32 1.49 21.48
CA ASP A 103 -7.59 2.69 21.91
C ASP A 103 -7.67 3.83 20.86
N TYR A 104 -7.80 3.50 19.58
CA TYR A 104 -7.81 4.47 18.46
C TYR A 104 -8.84 4.09 17.38
N PRO A 105 -10.14 4.34 17.60
CA PRO A 105 -11.20 3.91 16.67
C PRO A 105 -11.14 4.59 15.28
N LEU A 106 -10.38 5.67 15.14
CA LEU A 106 -10.37 6.51 13.94
C LEU A 106 -9.34 6.11 12.87
N LEU A 107 -8.36 5.24 13.22
CA LEU A 107 -7.29 4.87 12.28
C LEU A 107 -7.76 3.98 11.11
N PHE A 108 -8.91 3.35 11.22
CA PHE A 108 -9.38 2.34 10.26
C PHE A 108 -10.77 2.60 9.68
N THR A 109 -11.36 3.77 9.90
CA THR A 109 -12.67 4.11 9.36
C THR A 109 -12.66 4.08 7.83
N HIS A 110 -13.42 3.15 7.26
CA HIS A 110 -13.86 3.09 5.85
C HIS A 110 -12.89 2.60 4.76
N GLN A 111 -11.75 1.95 5.07
CA GLN A 111 -10.82 1.55 4.01
C GLN A 111 -10.56 0.05 3.94
N THR A 112 -11.43 -0.70 3.28
CA THR A 112 -11.24 -2.12 2.98
C THR A 112 -9.93 -2.40 2.21
N LEU A 113 -9.48 -1.47 1.37
CA LEU A 113 -8.21 -1.56 0.65
C LEU A 113 -6.99 -1.56 1.60
N GLY A 114 -7.07 -0.91 2.75
CA GLY A 114 -6.00 -0.90 3.75
C GLY A 114 -5.62 -2.29 4.27
N PHE A 115 -6.53 -3.26 4.23
CA PHE A 115 -6.26 -4.64 4.65
C PHE A 115 -5.54 -5.47 3.57
N ILE A 116 -5.67 -5.09 2.30
CA ILE A 116 -5.16 -5.84 1.15
C ILE A 116 -3.77 -5.34 0.74
N ILE A 117 -3.53 -4.05 0.82
CA ILE A 117 -2.28 -3.41 0.36
C ILE A 117 -1.03 -3.99 1.03
N PRO A 118 -0.97 -4.19 2.36
CA PRO A 118 0.20 -4.81 2.99
C PRO A 118 0.53 -6.19 2.43
N GLY A 119 -0.51 -6.97 2.09
CA GLY A 119 -0.36 -8.29 1.46
C GLY A 119 0.23 -8.20 0.06
N LEU A 120 -0.21 -7.23 -0.75
CA LEU A 120 0.34 -7.02 -2.09
C LEU A 120 1.81 -6.65 -2.06
N ILE A 121 2.20 -5.74 -1.16
CA ILE A 121 3.60 -5.35 -0.98
C ILE A 121 4.43 -6.55 -0.50
N ALA A 122 3.97 -7.25 0.54
CA ALA A 122 4.64 -8.42 1.11
C ALA A 122 4.82 -9.52 0.04
N TYR A 123 3.81 -9.78 -0.78
CA TYR A 123 3.89 -10.74 -1.88
C TYR A 123 4.98 -10.38 -2.89
N GLN A 124 5.11 -9.11 -3.26
CA GLN A 124 6.16 -8.65 -4.16
C GLN A 124 7.54 -8.77 -3.51
N LEU A 125 7.67 -8.42 -2.21
CA LEU A 125 8.92 -8.55 -1.46
C LEU A 125 9.40 -10.00 -1.34
N VAL A 126 8.50 -10.97 -1.36
CA VAL A 126 8.86 -12.40 -1.35
C VAL A 126 9.33 -12.88 -2.72
N ARG A 127 8.79 -12.31 -3.80
CA ARG A 127 9.09 -12.72 -5.19
C ARG A 127 10.24 -11.97 -5.84
N GLN A 128 10.52 -10.77 -5.38
CA GLN A 128 11.53 -9.87 -5.98
C GLN A 128 12.61 -9.55 -4.94
N PRO A 129 13.76 -9.00 -5.37
CA PRO A 129 14.79 -8.53 -4.43
C PRO A 129 14.18 -7.46 -3.50
N ALA A 130 14.11 -7.75 -2.19
CA ALA A 130 13.36 -6.95 -1.24
C ALA A 130 13.80 -5.47 -1.21
N LEU A 131 15.11 -5.20 -1.19
CA LEU A 131 15.64 -3.84 -1.17
C LEU A 131 15.28 -3.06 -2.44
N ALA A 132 15.40 -3.69 -3.62
CA ALA A 132 15.06 -3.04 -4.88
C ALA A 132 13.55 -2.76 -4.98
N THR A 133 12.72 -3.69 -4.52
CA THR A 133 11.26 -3.53 -4.48
C THR A 133 10.84 -2.42 -3.52
N LEU A 134 11.44 -2.35 -2.33
CA LEU A 134 11.18 -1.27 -1.37
C LEU A 134 11.61 0.09 -1.92
N ALA A 135 12.79 0.17 -2.53
CA ALA A 135 13.27 1.40 -3.18
C ALA A 135 12.32 1.82 -4.32
N ALA A 136 11.91 0.89 -5.18
CA ALA A 136 10.98 1.16 -6.26
C ALA A 136 9.61 1.62 -5.72
N THR A 137 9.07 0.95 -4.71
CA THR A 137 7.79 1.34 -4.09
C THR A 137 7.90 2.73 -3.47
N GLY A 138 8.95 3.02 -2.72
CA GLY A 138 9.18 4.32 -2.08
C GLY A 138 9.33 5.45 -3.11
N THR A 139 10.17 5.26 -4.13
CA THR A 139 10.39 6.29 -5.16
C THR A 139 9.13 6.58 -5.96
N VAL A 140 8.40 5.53 -6.40
CA VAL A 140 7.15 5.71 -7.16
C VAL A 140 6.07 6.35 -6.30
N THR A 141 5.95 5.97 -5.02
CA THR A 141 5.01 6.60 -4.08
C THR A 141 5.32 8.08 -3.88
N LEU A 142 6.59 8.43 -3.63
CA LEU A 142 7.01 9.82 -3.42
C LEU A 142 6.83 10.68 -4.68
N THR A 143 7.14 10.15 -5.87
CA THR A 143 6.89 10.87 -7.13
C THR A 143 5.41 11.07 -7.38
N SER A 144 4.59 10.04 -7.14
CA SER A 144 3.13 10.14 -7.27
C SER A 144 2.55 11.16 -6.29
N TYR A 145 3.01 11.15 -5.04
CA TYR A 145 2.64 12.14 -4.03
C TYR A 145 3.05 13.56 -4.43
N GLY A 146 4.28 13.74 -4.92
CA GLY A 146 4.78 15.04 -5.37
C GLY A 146 3.96 15.63 -6.51
N VAL A 147 3.57 14.81 -7.49
CA VAL A 147 2.70 15.23 -8.61
C VAL A 147 1.30 15.55 -8.11
N LEU A 148 0.73 14.72 -7.23
CA LEU A 148 -0.58 14.97 -6.63
C LEU A 148 -0.59 16.29 -5.83
N ALA A 149 0.39 16.49 -4.97
CA ALA A 149 0.54 17.70 -4.15
C ALA A 149 0.73 18.96 -5.03
N SER A 150 1.54 18.88 -6.09
CA SER A 150 1.70 19.99 -7.02
C SER A 150 0.42 20.29 -7.78
N GLY A 151 -0.36 19.29 -8.17
CA GLY A 151 -1.66 19.46 -8.81
C GLY A 151 -2.69 20.15 -7.91
N LEU A 152 -2.70 19.80 -6.61
CA LEU A 152 -3.53 20.44 -5.60
C LEU A 152 -3.12 21.92 -5.40
N LEU A 153 -1.82 22.21 -5.30
CA LEU A 153 -1.31 23.57 -5.12
C LEU A 153 -1.58 24.47 -6.33
N LEU A 154 -1.57 23.93 -7.54
CA LEU A 154 -1.85 24.67 -8.77
C LEU A 154 -3.37 24.80 -9.06
N GLY A 155 -4.23 24.24 -8.20
CA GLY A 155 -5.68 24.27 -8.40
C GLY A 155 -6.19 23.46 -9.61
N LEU A 156 -5.33 22.57 -10.14
CA LEU A 156 -5.69 21.67 -11.25
C LEU A 156 -6.52 20.47 -10.80
N VAL A 157 -6.48 20.18 -9.51
CA VAL A 157 -7.27 19.14 -8.85
C VAL A 157 -8.19 19.86 -7.86
N PRO A 158 -9.49 19.52 -7.78
CA PRO A 158 -10.40 20.16 -6.82
C PRO A 158 -9.81 20.02 -5.41
N ALA A 159 -9.81 21.14 -4.68
CA ALA A 159 -9.30 21.19 -3.32
C ALA A 159 -10.09 20.24 -2.41
N LEU A 160 -9.39 19.63 -1.46
CA LEU A 160 -9.93 18.79 -0.39
C LEU A 160 -10.97 19.57 0.44
#